data_b804fa6c66d7335972d9823b019680af
#
_entry.id   b804fa6c66d7335972d9823b019680af
#
_cell.length_a   1.000
_cell.length_b   1.000
_cell.length_c   1.000
_cell.angle_alpha   90.00
_cell.angle_beta   90.00
_cell.angle_gamma   90.00
#
_symmetry.space_group_name_H-M   'P 1'
#
loop_
_entity.id
_entity.type
_entity.pdbx_description
1 polymer ?
#
loop_
_entity_poly.entity_id
_entity_poly.type
_entity_poly.pdbx_seq_one_letter_code
_entity_poly.pdbx_strand_id
1 'polypeptide(L)'
;ILINNAGISGGFTKVRDIKPKDMEKVYQTNVFGIVRVTNQFIPLLEKSEQPVIVNVSSGLGSFGMVTNKETMESKVNSLAYCSSKSAVTMLTVQYAKGLPHIQINAADPGSTNTDLVGDASNQSKPVSEGAKAIIELATIDQNGPTGTFIDSNGTMPW
;
A
#
# COMPACT_ATOMS: atom_id res chain seq x y z
N ILE A 1 4.18 16.66 -1.12
CA ILE A 1 3.45 15.38 -1.19
C ILE A 1 4.38 14.32 -1.76
N LEU A 2 4.44 13.16 -1.11
CA LEU A 2 5.12 11.96 -1.60
C LEU A 2 4.10 10.82 -1.73
N ILE A 3 4.03 10.19 -2.90
CA ILE A 3 3.21 9.01 -3.14
C ILE A 3 4.13 7.82 -3.44
N ASN A 4 4.26 6.90 -2.51
CA ASN A 4 4.99 5.65 -2.66
C ASN A 4 4.08 4.63 -3.38
N ASN A 5 4.04 4.70 -4.71
CA ASN A 5 3.17 3.89 -5.55
C ASN A 5 3.85 2.66 -6.16
N ALA A 6 5.17 2.70 -6.34
CA ALA A 6 5.89 1.61 -7.01
C ALA A 6 5.71 0.27 -6.28
N GLY A 7 5.32 -0.76 -7.01
CA GLY A 7 5.11 -2.09 -6.46
C GLY A 7 5.13 -3.17 -7.54
N ILE A 8 5.44 -4.40 -7.13
CA ILE A 8 5.41 -5.59 -7.97
C ILE A 8 4.68 -6.73 -7.25
N SER A 9 3.99 -7.59 -7.99
CA SER A 9 3.29 -8.76 -7.43
C SER A 9 4.23 -9.94 -7.11
N GLY A 10 5.32 -10.07 -7.84
CA GLY A 10 6.24 -11.21 -7.74
C GLY A 10 5.70 -12.53 -8.30
N GLY A 11 4.51 -12.50 -8.93
CA GLY A 11 3.87 -13.67 -9.51
C GLY A 11 3.09 -14.53 -8.49
N PHE A 12 2.53 -15.64 -8.97
CA PHE A 12 1.65 -16.54 -8.21
C PHE A 12 2.31 -17.91 -7.93
N THR A 13 3.54 -17.90 -7.40
CA THR A 13 4.21 -19.14 -6.98
C THR A 13 3.45 -19.77 -5.80
N LYS A 14 3.22 -21.08 -5.85
CA LYS A 14 2.58 -21.81 -4.73
C LYS A 14 3.42 -21.64 -3.46
N VAL A 15 2.76 -21.47 -2.31
CA VAL A 15 3.42 -21.18 -1.04
C VAL A 15 4.54 -22.16 -0.70
N ARG A 16 4.34 -23.46 -0.97
CA ARG A 16 5.36 -24.50 -0.70
C ARG A 16 6.59 -24.45 -1.60
N ASP A 17 6.48 -23.76 -2.75
CA ASP A 17 7.53 -23.74 -3.77
C ASP A 17 8.28 -22.40 -3.80
N ILE A 18 7.79 -21.39 -3.05
CA ILE A 18 8.40 -20.06 -3.01
C ILE A 18 9.76 -20.11 -2.30
N LYS A 19 10.73 -19.42 -2.86
CA LYS A 19 12.09 -19.34 -2.30
C LYS A 19 12.31 -17.97 -1.64
N PRO A 20 13.21 -17.86 -0.64
CA PRO A 20 13.57 -16.57 -0.04
C PRO A 20 13.94 -15.51 -1.07
N LYS A 21 14.65 -15.88 -2.14
CA LYS A 21 15.03 -14.98 -3.24
C LYS A 21 13.83 -14.37 -3.98
N ASP A 22 12.71 -15.09 -4.09
CA ASP A 22 11.49 -14.58 -4.72
C ASP A 22 10.84 -13.53 -3.82
N MET A 23 10.87 -13.75 -2.51
CA MET A 23 10.42 -12.77 -1.52
C MET A 23 11.33 -11.53 -1.50
N GLU A 24 12.65 -11.73 -1.49
CA GLU A 24 13.61 -10.62 -1.52
C GLU A 24 13.33 -9.65 -2.67
N LYS A 25 13.08 -10.18 -3.88
CA LYS A 25 12.75 -9.35 -5.05
C LYS A 25 11.52 -8.45 -4.80
N VAL A 26 10.47 -9.01 -4.23
CA VAL A 26 9.23 -8.25 -3.92
C VAL A 26 9.48 -7.23 -2.82
N TYR A 27 10.16 -7.62 -1.76
CA TYR A 27 10.48 -6.75 -0.62
C TYR A 27 11.42 -5.61 -1.01
N GLN A 28 12.38 -5.84 -1.91
CA GLN A 28 13.28 -4.79 -2.39
C GLN A 28 12.51 -3.62 -3.01
N THR A 29 11.44 -3.90 -3.74
CA THR A 29 10.59 -2.87 -4.35
C THR A 29 9.54 -2.38 -3.36
N ASN A 30 8.69 -3.29 -2.86
CA ASN A 30 7.47 -2.91 -2.15
C ASN A 30 7.73 -2.37 -0.73
N VAL A 31 8.80 -2.80 -0.08
CA VAL A 31 9.10 -2.48 1.33
C VAL A 31 10.33 -1.58 1.44
N PHE A 32 11.50 -2.08 1.05
CA PHE A 32 12.74 -1.32 1.17
C PHE A 32 12.78 -0.12 0.21
N GLY A 33 12.08 -0.20 -0.92
CA GLY A 33 11.87 0.93 -1.83
C GLY A 33 11.22 2.11 -1.13
N ILE A 34 10.13 1.86 -0.39
CA ILE A 34 9.44 2.89 0.41
C ILE A 34 10.38 3.53 1.43
N VAL A 35 11.14 2.72 2.18
CA VAL A 35 12.07 3.23 3.19
C VAL A 35 13.14 4.11 2.54
N ARG A 36 13.76 3.62 1.44
CA ARG A 36 14.79 4.39 0.72
C ARG A 36 14.28 5.73 0.20
N VAL A 37 13.12 5.72 -0.46
CA VAL A 37 12.53 6.93 -1.03
C VAL A 37 12.09 7.89 0.06
N THR A 38 11.35 7.40 1.05
CA THR A 38 10.87 8.24 2.17
C THR A 38 12.03 8.94 2.87
N ASN A 39 13.10 8.22 3.22
CA ASN A 39 14.26 8.81 3.88
C ASN A 39 14.92 9.95 3.07
N GLN A 40 14.95 9.83 1.74
CA GLN A 40 15.49 10.88 0.88
C GLN A 40 14.56 12.09 0.77
N PHE A 41 13.25 11.90 0.90
CA PHE A 41 12.27 12.96 0.75
C PHE A 41 11.91 13.66 2.07
N ILE A 42 12.17 13.09 3.24
CA ILE A 42 11.91 13.72 4.54
C ILE A 42 12.44 15.17 4.60
N PRO A 43 13.71 15.48 4.24
CA PRO A 43 14.20 16.86 4.32
C PRO A 43 13.47 17.86 3.42
N LEU A 44 12.82 17.38 2.35
CA LEU A 44 11.99 18.21 1.47
C LEU A 44 10.57 18.35 2.03
N LEU A 45 10.03 17.28 2.57
CA LEU A 45 8.70 17.26 3.19
C LEU A 45 8.66 18.19 4.41
N GLU A 46 9.71 18.21 5.22
CA GLU A 46 9.84 19.09 6.39
C GLU A 46 9.86 20.58 6.04
N LYS A 47 10.13 20.93 4.79
CA LYS A 47 10.05 22.33 4.29
C LYS A 47 8.66 22.70 3.77
N SER A 48 7.75 21.75 3.69
CA SER A 48 6.38 21.96 3.22
C SER A 48 5.50 22.44 4.37
N GLU A 49 4.59 23.38 4.09
CA GLU A 49 3.58 23.80 5.06
C GLU A 49 2.58 22.69 5.35
N GLN A 50 2.36 21.80 4.38
CA GLN A 50 1.47 20.64 4.53
C GLN A 50 2.13 19.38 3.94
N PRO A 51 3.01 18.73 4.69
CA PRO A 51 3.68 17.53 4.22
C PRO A 51 2.76 16.31 4.31
N VAL A 52 2.66 15.57 3.20
CA VAL A 52 1.84 14.36 3.10
C VAL A 52 2.63 13.23 2.47
N ILE A 53 2.48 12.03 3.04
CA ILE A 53 2.97 10.78 2.46
C ILE A 53 1.78 9.82 2.29
N VAL A 54 1.61 9.28 1.08
CA VAL A 54 0.66 8.20 0.80
C VAL A 54 1.42 6.95 0.41
N ASN A 55 1.27 5.88 1.18
CA ASN A 55 1.82 4.57 0.85
C ASN A 55 0.74 3.73 0.18
N VAL A 56 0.94 3.34 -1.07
CA VAL A 56 0.00 2.48 -1.78
C VAL A 56 0.17 1.03 -1.31
N SER A 57 -0.79 0.59 -0.50
CA SER A 57 -0.87 -0.77 0.04
C SER A 57 -1.85 -1.63 -0.78
N SER A 58 -2.54 -2.52 -0.13
CA SER A 58 -3.58 -3.41 -0.70
C SER A 58 -4.39 -4.04 0.43
N GLY A 59 -5.66 -4.32 0.20
CA GLY A 59 -6.48 -5.16 1.07
C GLY A 59 -5.85 -6.54 1.34
N LEU A 60 -5.03 -7.02 0.40
CA LEU A 60 -4.22 -8.25 0.56
C LEU A 60 -3.12 -8.12 1.63
N GLY A 61 -2.81 -6.91 2.10
CA GLY A 61 -1.92 -6.65 3.23
C GLY A 61 -2.65 -6.48 4.56
N SER A 62 -3.97 -6.44 4.56
CA SER A 62 -4.81 -6.31 5.76
C SER A 62 -5.06 -7.67 6.41
N PHE A 63 -4.67 -7.84 7.67
CA PHE A 63 -5.02 -9.05 8.43
C PHE A 63 -6.53 -9.19 8.59
N GLY A 64 -7.24 -8.09 8.83
CA GLY A 64 -8.70 -8.09 8.95
C GLY A 64 -9.40 -8.56 7.68
N MET A 65 -8.88 -8.19 6.51
CA MET A 65 -9.45 -8.61 5.23
C MET A 65 -9.08 -10.07 4.89
N VAL A 66 -7.80 -10.44 4.93
CA VAL A 66 -7.35 -11.77 4.49
C VAL A 66 -7.79 -12.90 5.42
N THR A 67 -8.15 -12.61 6.66
CA THR A 67 -8.67 -13.62 7.62
C THR A 67 -10.19 -13.70 7.64
N ASN A 68 -10.89 -12.72 7.07
CA ASN A 68 -12.35 -12.75 6.95
C ASN A 68 -12.77 -13.58 5.73
N LYS A 69 -13.38 -14.74 5.95
CA LYS A 69 -13.78 -15.69 4.89
C LYS A 69 -14.79 -15.14 3.88
N GLU A 70 -15.46 -14.03 4.19
CA GLU A 70 -16.45 -13.40 3.32
C GLU A 70 -15.84 -12.47 2.28
N THR A 71 -14.57 -12.05 2.47
CA THR A 71 -13.90 -11.15 1.54
C THR A 71 -13.26 -11.90 0.36
N MET A 72 -12.97 -11.16 -0.71
CA MET A 72 -12.22 -11.70 -1.85
C MET A 72 -10.74 -11.89 -1.51
N GLU A 73 -10.19 -11.05 -0.65
CA GLU A 73 -8.80 -11.08 -0.19
C GLU A 73 -8.47 -12.39 0.52
N SER A 74 -9.41 -12.96 1.28
CA SER A 74 -9.23 -14.25 1.97
C SER A 74 -9.03 -15.43 1.01
N LYS A 75 -9.42 -15.28 -0.25
CA LYS A 75 -9.29 -16.32 -1.30
C LYS A 75 -7.97 -16.22 -2.06
N VAL A 76 -7.23 -15.14 -1.88
CA VAL A 76 -5.95 -14.90 -2.55
C VAL A 76 -4.80 -15.42 -1.70
N ASN A 77 -3.96 -16.26 -2.28
CA ASN A 77 -2.78 -16.80 -1.62
C ASN A 77 -1.52 -16.40 -2.39
N SER A 78 -0.89 -15.31 -1.97
CA SER A 78 0.37 -14.80 -2.53
C SER A 78 1.31 -14.42 -1.39
N LEU A 79 2.16 -15.36 -0.97
CA LEU A 79 3.01 -15.20 0.22
C LEU A 79 3.87 -13.95 0.16
N ALA A 80 4.59 -13.73 -0.96
CA ALA A 80 5.51 -12.60 -1.09
C ALA A 80 4.75 -11.26 -1.15
N TYR A 81 3.69 -11.18 -1.96
CA TYR A 81 2.94 -9.94 -2.14
C TYR A 81 2.17 -9.55 -0.87
N CYS A 82 1.34 -10.47 -0.35
CA CYS A 82 0.52 -10.19 0.84
C CYS A 82 1.38 -9.78 2.03
N SER A 83 2.46 -10.52 2.31
CA SER A 83 3.38 -10.17 3.41
C SER A 83 4.09 -8.84 3.18
N SER A 84 4.47 -8.51 1.93
CA SER A 84 5.06 -7.21 1.63
C SER A 84 4.07 -6.06 1.85
N LYS A 85 2.79 -6.24 1.50
CA LYS A 85 1.76 -5.21 1.72
C LYS A 85 1.36 -5.07 3.19
N SER A 86 1.39 -6.15 3.97
CA SER A 86 1.30 -6.06 5.45
C SER A 86 2.48 -5.28 6.03
N ALA A 87 3.69 -5.47 5.50
CA ALA A 87 4.84 -4.66 5.90
C ALA A 87 4.64 -3.17 5.54
N VAL A 88 4.06 -2.84 4.38
CA VAL A 88 3.74 -1.46 3.98
C VAL A 88 2.75 -0.81 4.95
N THR A 89 1.69 -1.52 5.37
CA THR A 89 0.73 -1.00 6.36
C THR A 89 1.42 -0.74 7.70
N MET A 90 2.27 -1.66 8.15
CA MET A 90 3.05 -1.45 9.40
C MET A 90 4.03 -0.28 9.27
N LEU A 91 4.75 -0.15 8.15
CA LEU A 91 5.63 1.01 7.90
C LEU A 91 4.84 2.33 7.98
N THR A 92 3.63 2.37 7.41
CA THR A 92 2.76 3.55 7.47
C THR A 92 2.47 3.97 8.91
N VAL A 93 2.05 3.01 9.76
CA VAL A 93 1.79 3.26 11.18
C VAL A 93 3.05 3.76 11.91
N GLN A 94 4.20 3.12 11.68
CA GLN A 94 5.44 3.48 12.38
C GLN A 94 5.97 4.85 11.92
N TYR A 95 5.88 5.16 10.63
CA TYR A 95 6.24 6.49 10.13
C TYR A 95 5.30 7.57 10.66
N ALA A 96 3.97 7.35 10.68
CA ALA A 96 3.01 8.29 11.25
C ALA A 96 3.29 8.58 12.74
N LYS A 97 3.68 7.57 13.51
CA LYS A 97 4.07 7.74 14.92
C LYS A 97 5.41 8.45 15.08
N GLY A 98 6.37 8.16 14.21
CA GLY A 98 7.73 8.71 14.27
C GLY A 98 7.85 10.13 13.70
N LEU A 99 6.94 10.54 12.82
CA LEU A 99 6.92 11.82 12.12
C LEU A 99 5.56 12.51 12.28
N PRO A 100 5.18 12.91 13.51
CA PRO A 100 3.83 13.40 13.82
C PRO A 100 3.45 14.72 13.12
N HIS A 101 4.42 15.41 12.54
CA HIS A 101 4.24 16.64 11.75
C HIS A 101 3.96 16.37 10.26
N ILE A 102 4.03 15.11 9.82
CA ILE A 102 3.73 14.69 8.45
C ILE A 102 2.47 13.82 8.48
N GLN A 103 1.50 14.11 7.62
CA GLN A 103 0.33 13.25 7.44
C GLN A 103 0.71 12.02 6.62
N ILE A 104 0.66 10.84 7.22
CA ILE A 104 1.14 9.59 6.59
C ILE A 104 0.05 8.53 6.68
N ASN A 105 -0.45 8.12 5.52
CA ASN A 105 -1.56 7.18 5.42
C ASN A 105 -1.31 6.10 4.37
N ALA A 106 -2.02 4.99 4.48
CA ALA A 106 -2.03 3.93 3.47
C ALA A 106 -3.32 3.97 2.65
N ALA A 107 -3.21 3.69 1.35
CA ALA A 107 -4.35 3.55 0.45
C ALA A 107 -4.38 2.17 -0.20
N ASP A 108 -5.56 1.57 -0.29
CA ASP A 108 -5.83 0.43 -1.18
C ASP A 108 -6.54 0.92 -2.44
N PRO A 109 -5.93 0.82 -3.62
CA PRO A 109 -6.59 1.11 -4.89
C PRO A 109 -7.65 0.06 -5.27
N GLY A 110 -7.69 -1.08 -4.57
CA GLY A 110 -8.43 -2.27 -4.98
C GLY A 110 -7.84 -2.90 -6.25
N SER A 111 -8.50 -3.94 -6.77
CA SER A 111 -8.11 -4.55 -8.05
C SER A 111 -8.28 -3.54 -9.19
N THR A 112 -7.18 -3.01 -9.69
CA THR A 112 -7.13 -1.94 -10.70
C THR A 112 -6.46 -2.47 -11.97
N ASN A 113 -7.00 -2.12 -13.13
CA ASN A 113 -6.48 -2.55 -14.44
C ASN A 113 -5.13 -1.88 -14.73
N THR A 114 -4.05 -2.54 -14.30
CA THR A 114 -2.65 -2.13 -14.46
C THR A 114 -1.80 -3.35 -14.80
N ASP A 115 -0.57 -3.13 -15.23
CA ASP A 115 0.41 -4.20 -15.51
C ASP A 115 0.69 -5.11 -14.30
N LEU A 116 0.37 -4.66 -13.09
CA LEU A 116 0.53 -5.45 -11.85
C LEU A 116 -0.38 -6.67 -11.83
N VAL A 117 -1.59 -6.53 -12.36
CA VAL A 117 -2.62 -7.60 -12.38
C VAL A 117 -2.55 -8.42 -13.66
N GLY A 118 -1.93 -7.88 -14.71
CA GLY A 118 -1.90 -8.48 -16.05
C GLY A 118 -3.31 -8.56 -16.67
N ASP A 119 -3.44 -9.34 -17.74
CA ASP A 119 -4.72 -9.53 -18.45
C ASP A 119 -5.78 -10.33 -17.68
N ALA A 120 -5.55 -10.60 -16.42
CA ALA A 120 -6.21 -11.69 -15.68
C ALA A 120 -7.56 -11.34 -15.08
N SER A 121 -8.08 -10.12 -15.14
CA SER A 121 -9.40 -9.90 -14.56
C SER A 121 -10.31 -8.95 -15.34
N ASN A 122 -11.39 -9.51 -15.89
CA ASN A 122 -12.57 -8.77 -16.31
C ASN A 122 -13.29 -8.02 -15.15
N GLN A 123 -12.73 -8.03 -13.95
CA GLN A 123 -13.28 -7.44 -12.73
C GLN A 123 -12.43 -6.29 -12.17
N SER A 124 -11.36 -5.89 -12.87
CA SER A 124 -10.51 -4.79 -12.43
C SER A 124 -11.17 -3.44 -12.69
N LYS A 125 -11.06 -2.53 -11.72
CA LYS A 125 -11.53 -1.15 -11.84
C LYS A 125 -10.68 -0.37 -12.84
N PRO A 126 -11.24 0.68 -13.49
CA PRO A 126 -10.44 1.65 -14.24
C PRO A 126 -9.37 2.30 -13.33
N VAL A 127 -8.24 2.70 -13.92
CA VAL A 127 -7.14 3.37 -13.20
C VAL A 127 -7.64 4.63 -12.46
N SER A 128 -8.55 5.39 -13.07
CA SER A 128 -9.16 6.58 -12.46
C SER A 128 -9.94 6.28 -11.18
N GLU A 129 -10.53 5.10 -11.07
CA GLU A 129 -11.23 4.69 -9.85
C GLU A 129 -10.25 4.19 -8.79
N GLY A 130 -9.24 3.41 -9.19
CA GLY A 130 -8.18 2.96 -8.27
C GLY A 130 -7.39 4.13 -7.66
N ALA A 131 -7.25 5.22 -8.38
CA ALA A 131 -6.54 6.41 -7.90
C ALA A 131 -7.33 7.23 -6.86
N LYS A 132 -8.65 7.06 -6.71
CA LYS A 132 -9.48 7.93 -5.84
C LYS A 132 -8.98 8.02 -4.40
N ALA A 133 -8.80 6.88 -3.72
CA ALA A 133 -8.31 6.87 -2.34
C ALA A 133 -6.91 7.47 -2.19
N ILE A 134 -6.05 7.27 -3.20
CA ILE A 134 -4.70 7.85 -3.22
C ILE A 134 -4.77 9.37 -3.35
N ILE A 135 -5.62 9.88 -4.25
CA ILE A 135 -5.81 11.32 -4.46
C ILE A 135 -6.43 11.96 -3.21
N GLU A 136 -7.46 11.34 -2.62
CA GLU A 136 -8.10 11.79 -1.39
C GLU A 136 -7.06 12.00 -0.28
N LEU A 137 -6.23 11.01 -0.02
CA LEU A 137 -5.17 11.13 0.99
C LEU A 137 -4.06 12.10 0.60
N ALA A 138 -3.73 12.23 -0.68
CA ALA A 138 -2.70 13.14 -1.15
C ALA A 138 -3.13 14.63 -1.06
N THR A 139 -4.44 14.88 -1.09
CA THR A 139 -5.05 16.22 -1.02
C THR A 139 -5.80 16.48 0.28
N ILE A 140 -5.53 15.67 1.30
CA ILE A 140 -6.13 15.78 2.62
C ILE A 140 -5.79 17.13 3.25
N ASP A 141 -6.73 17.71 4.00
CA ASP A 141 -6.45 18.98 4.67
C ASP A 141 -5.57 18.80 5.93
N GLN A 142 -5.06 19.91 6.48
CA GLN A 142 -4.10 19.90 7.59
C GLN A 142 -4.59 19.19 8.85
N ASN A 143 -5.92 19.13 9.06
CA ASN A 143 -6.53 18.50 10.22
C ASN A 143 -7.00 17.06 9.92
N GLY A 144 -6.69 16.56 8.74
CA GLY A 144 -7.06 15.22 8.32
C GLY A 144 -6.34 14.13 9.11
N PRO A 145 -6.76 12.87 8.95
CA PRO A 145 -6.17 11.75 9.69
C PRO A 145 -4.73 11.46 9.28
N THR A 146 -4.00 10.85 10.21
CA THR A 146 -2.68 10.24 9.99
C THR A 146 -2.64 8.85 10.61
N GLY A 147 -1.85 7.95 10.05
CA GLY A 147 -1.78 6.57 10.50
C GLY A 147 -3.05 5.78 10.19
N THR A 148 -3.76 6.09 9.09
CA THR A 148 -4.96 5.37 8.65
C THR A 148 -4.72 4.55 7.41
N PHE A 149 -5.60 3.59 7.17
CA PHE A 149 -5.65 2.78 5.97
C PHE A 149 -7.06 2.89 5.37
N ILE A 150 -7.16 3.34 4.12
CA ILE A 150 -8.44 3.54 3.45
C ILE A 150 -8.47 2.91 2.06
N ASP A 151 -9.67 2.62 1.58
CA ASP A 151 -10.01 2.37 0.18
C ASP A 151 -11.01 3.43 -0.32
N SER A 152 -11.59 3.23 -1.50
CA SER A 152 -12.64 4.10 -2.06
C SER A 152 -13.96 4.10 -1.29
N ASN A 153 -14.13 3.24 -0.30
CA ASN A 153 -15.34 3.12 0.52
C ASN A 153 -15.14 3.65 1.94
N GLY A 154 -13.90 4.03 2.30
CA GLY A 154 -13.56 4.57 3.61
C GLY A 154 -12.47 3.79 4.35
N THR A 155 -12.53 3.80 5.68
CA THR A 155 -11.50 3.16 6.52
C THR A 155 -11.54 1.65 6.42
N MET A 156 -10.37 1.07 6.22
CA MET A 156 -10.14 -0.37 6.18
C MET A 156 -9.57 -0.89 7.51
N PRO A 157 -9.85 -2.16 7.86
CA PRO A 157 -9.12 -2.82 8.94
C PRO A 157 -7.66 -3.04 8.57
N TRP A 158 -6.79 -3.04 9.58
CA TRP A 158 -5.37 -3.37 9.42
C TRP A 158 -5.12 -4.85 9.16
#